data_414ab30681ad8ab058596c231dc00ca1
#
_entry.id   414ab30681ad8ab058596c231dc00ca1
#
_cell.length_a   1.000
_cell.length_b   1.000
_cell.length_c   1.000
_cell.angle_alpha   90.00
_cell.angle_beta   90.00
_cell.angle_gamma   90.00
#
_symmetry.space_group_name_H-M   'P 1'
#
loop_
_entity.id
_entity.type
_entity.pdbx_description
1 polymer ?
#
loop_
_entity_poly.entity_id
_entity_poly.type
_entity_poly.pdbx_seq_one_letter_code
_entity_poly.pdbx_strand_id
1 'polypeptide(L)'
;FIKLRPYVTSIEDLHFNYDSAYRNLVGHFKVNSLKGFGCEHLSNGIIAAGGLYLYLKNNLSKNVNHLKRISPINDAGFMGLDGYTIRNLEVFDSISSHNTNGTLINCIDTTMTSGGGRLLHKWLRNPLADRKKIEGRLEIVEKFISDKNILKQLRLRLKKTLDIERLISKISRGSGTPRELIGLYDTLHIYDKCIKDFKEIREFEKFVLPYKNLDSVKFKIIKTINKDAPQSIKKGNVIKTGVSEKLDEYREILKNGKNWISEFQKNERDRLDISSLKVSFNKVFGYYIEITKAHQGKVPEEYVRKQTLVNSERYITEDLKLYEEKVLNAESNIYDFENELFQKLVIEVLEEIFLI
;
A
#
# COMPACT_ATOMS: atom_id res chain seq x y z
N PHE A 1 -16.55 24.37 -22.60
CA PHE A 1 -15.52 24.87 -21.66
C PHE A 1 -16.12 24.88 -20.27
N ILE A 2 -15.88 23.83 -19.48
CA ILE A 2 -16.02 23.91 -18.01
C ILE A 2 -15.03 24.98 -17.58
N LYS A 3 -15.52 26.12 -17.11
CA LYS A 3 -14.68 27.11 -16.42
C LYS A 3 -14.23 26.49 -15.11
N LEU A 4 -13.16 25.67 -15.17
CA LEU A 4 -12.36 25.36 -13.99
C LEU A 4 -11.91 26.73 -13.49
N ARG A 5 -12.42 27.19 -12.35
CA ARG A 5 -11.78 28.25 -11.58
C ARG A 5 -10.66 27.59 -10.79
N PRO A 6 -9.42 27.60 -11.29
CA PRO A 6 -8.31 27.04 -10.52
C PRO A 6 -8.16 27.86 -9.24
N TYR A 7 -7.89 27.20 -8.14
CA TYR A 7 -7.37 27.88 -6.96
C TYR A 7 -6.00 28.44 -7.37
N VAL A 8 -5.91 29.77 -7.46
CA VAL A 8 -4.68 30.48 -7.79
C VAL A 8 -4.01 30.88 -6.48
N THR A 9 -2.83 30.34 -6.22
CA THR A 9 -1.98 30.79 -5.11
C THR A 9 -0.91 31.71 -5.67
N SER A 10 -0.88 32.92 -5.21
CA SER A 10 0.19 33.88 -5.55
C SER A 10 1.45 33.53 -4.76
N ILE A 11 2.58 33.46 -5.44
CA ILE A 11 3.91 33.27 -4.85
C ILE A 11 4.72 34.52 -5.19
N GLU A 12 5.55 35.00 -4.27
CA GLU A 12 6.39 36.18 -4.47
C GLU A 12 7.34 35.99 -5.65
N ASP A 13 7.51 37.01 -6.47
CA ASP A 13 8.36 37.01 -7.68
C ASP A 13 9.83 36.62 -7.39
N LEU A 14 10.30 36.89 -6.17
CA LEU A 14 11.62 36.49 -5.73
C LEU A 14 11.88 34.98 -5.84
N HIS A 15 10.84 34.17 -5.75
CA HIS A 15 10.95 32.71 -5.86
C HIS A 15 11.05 32.21 -7.31
N PHE A 16 10.75 33.07 -8.29
CA PHE A 16 10.90 32.81 -9.71
C PHE A 16 12.22 33.37 -10.30
N ASN A 17 13.27 33.51 -9.47
CA ASN A 17 14.60 33.84 -9.92
C ASN A 17 15.40 32.58 -10.25
N TYR A 18 16.15 32.61 -11.36
CA TYR A 18 16.94 31.46 -11.83
C TYR A 18 17.93 30.94 -10.77
N ASP A 19 18.71 31.83 -10.14
CA ASP A 19 19.75 31.44 -9.19
C ASP A 19 19.17 30.80 -7.92
N SER A 20 18.03 31.32 -7.46
CA SER A 20 17.30 30.76 -6.33
C SER A 20 16.70 29.40 -6.69
N ALA A 21 16.03 29.29 -7.84
CA ALA A 21 15.45 28.06 -8.34
C ALA A 21 16.50 26.96 -8.54
N TYR A 22 17.62 27.32 -9.18
CA TYR A 22 18.73 26.40 -9.44
C TYR A 22 19.33 25.86 -8.12
N ARG A 23 19.66 26.74 -7.17
CA ARG A 23 20.22 26.36 -5.86
C ARG A 23 19.26 25.45 -5.09
N ASN A 24 17.97 25.74 -5.10
CA ASN A 24 16.97 24.93 -4.42
C ASN A 24 16.86 23.52 -5.00
N LEU A 25 16.87 23.38 -6.33
CA LEU A 25 16.81 22.10 -7.01
C LEU A 25 18.11 21.29 -6.82
N VAL A 26 19.27 21.91 -6.96
CA VAL A 26 20.58 21.28 -6.72
C VAL A 26 20.68 20.79 -5.28
N GLY A 27 20.27 21.60 -4.30
CA GLY A 27 20.25 21.24 -2.90
C GLY A 27 19.28 20.10 -2.60
N HIS A 28 18.11 20.08 -3.23
CA HIS A 28 17.12 19.00 -3.07
C HIS A 28 17.62 17.68 -3.62
N PHE A 29 18.15 17.66 -4.84
CA PHE A 29 18.66 16.46 -5.49
C PHE A 29 20.05 16.04 -4.99
N LYS A 30 20.70 16.87 -4.15
CA LYS A 30 22.06 16.63 -3.60
C LYS A 30 23.09 16.41 -4.71
N VAL A 31 23.06 17.24 -5.75
CA VAL A 31 23.96 17.17 -6.90
C VAL A 31 24.74 18.48 -7.03
N ASN A 32 25.85 18.47 -7.77
CA ASN A 32 26.66 19.66 -8.01
C ASN A 32 26.13 20.51 -9.18
N SER A 33 25.36 19.91 -10.11
CA SER A 33 24.74 20.58 -11.25
C SER A 33 23.56 19.82 -11.79
N LEU A 34 22.67 20.50 -12.53
CA LEU A 34 21.52 19.88 -13.18
C LEU A 34 21.86 19.27 -14.56
N LYS A 35 23.15 19.28 -14.97
CA LYS A 35 23.64 18.66 -16.23
C LYS A 35 23.25 17.18 -16.33
N GLY A 36 23.44 16.44 -15.24
CA GLY A 36 23.11 15.02 -15.19
C GLY A 36 21.62 14.70 -15.42
N PHE A 37 20.74 15.68 -15.26
CA PHE A 37 19.32 15.57 -15.55
C PHE A 37 18.95 16.05 -16.97
N GLY A 38 19.92 16.58 -17.74
CA GLY A 38 19.71 17.05 -19.11
C GLY A 38 18.87 18.32 -19.23
N CYS A 39 18.67 19.09 -18.17
CA CYS A 39 17.79 20.26 -18.15
C CYS A 39 18.50 21.60 -17.91
N GLU A 40 19.82 21.63 -17.78
CA GLU A 40 20.57 22.85 -17.41
C GLU A 40 20.45 24.01 -18.40
N HIS A 41 20.19 23.69 -19.67
CA HIS A 41 19.97 24.70 -20.72
C HIS A 41 18.54 25.29 -20.74
N LEU A 42 17.62 24.73 -19.93
CA LEU A 42 16.21 25.12 -19.89
C LEU A 42 15.95 26.16 -18.78
N SER A 43 16.46 27.39 -18.96
CA SER A 43 16.38 28.44 -17.92
C SER A 43 14.96 28.66 -17.38
N ASN A 44 13.97 28.84 -18.25
CA ASN A 44 12.58 29.02 -17.86
C ASN A 44 11.99 27.76 -17.20
N GLY A 45 12.38 26.57 -17.67
CA GLY A 45 11.99 25.30 -17.07
C GLY A 45 12.55 25.14 -15.64
N ILE A 46 13.79 25.55 -15.40
CA ILE A 46 14.41 25.55 -14.07
C ILE A 46 13.70 26.52 -13.14
N ILE A 47 13.39 27.74 -13.61
CA ILE A 47 12.64 28.74 -12.82
C ILE A 47 11.27 28.17 -12.42
N ALA A 48 10.51 27.65 -13.38
CA ALA A 48 9.18 27.06 -13.12
C ALA A 48 9.25 25.85 -12.16
N ALA A 49 10.22 24.96 -12.35
CA ALA A 49 10.42 23.80 -11.49
C ALA A 49 10.84 24.20 -10.07
N GLY A 50 11.68 25.22 -9.91
CA GLY A 50 12.08 25.76 -8.61
C GLY A 50 10.91 26.39 -7.85
N GLY A 51 10.09 27.19 -8.53
CA GLY A 51 8.86 27.75 -7.97
C GLY A 51 7.87 26.67 -7.52
N LEU A 52 7.64 25.66 -8.36
CA LEU A 52 6.81 24.51 -8.00
C LEU A 52 7.38 23.72 -6.81
N TYR A 53 8.68 23.49 -6.79
CA TYR A 53 9.36 22.82 -5.67
C TYR A 53 9.14 23.57 -4.35
N LEU A 54 9.31 24.88 -4.33
CA LEU A 54 9.07 25.71 -3.14
C LEU A 54 7.62 25.67 -2.69
N TYR A 55 6.69 25.74 -3.64
CA TYR A 55 5.25 25.59 -3.33
C TYR A 55 4.97 24.24 -2.66
N LEU A 56 5.48 23.14 -3.22
CA LEU A 56 5.30 21.80 -2.65
C LEU A 56 5.93 21.68 -1.26
N LYS A 57 7.15 22.22 -1.07
CA LYS A 57 7.86 22.21 0.20
C LYS A 57 7.12 22.97 1.30
N ASN A 58 6.50 24.10 0.97
CA ASN A 58 5.82 24.96 1.93
C ASN A 58 4.40 24.49 2.26
N ASN A 59 3.68 23.92 1.29
CA ASN A 59 2.24 23.61 1.42
C ASN A 59 1.94 22.13 1.66
N LEU A 60 2.78 21.20 1.19
CA LEU A 60 2.57 19.76 1.34
C LEU A 60 3.48 19.15 2.40
N SER A 61 3.42 19.68 3.64
CA SER A 61 4.11 19.12 4.81
C SER A 61 5.51 18.54 4.52
N LYS A 62 6.51 19.37 4.72
CA LYS A 62 7.94 19.06 5.04
C LYS A 62 8.67 17.90 4.32
N ASN A 63 8.00 16.96 3.65
CA ASN A 63 8.65 15.78 3.08
C ASN A 63 8.42 15.65 1.56
N VAL A 64 9.21 16.38 0.79
CA VAL A 64 9.29 16.25 -0.68
C VAL A 64 10.42 15.31 -1.13
N ASN A 65 10.97 14.50 -0.22
CA ASN A 65 12.08 13.59 -0.48
C ASN A 65 11.76 12.50 -1.51
N HIS A 66 10.48 12.27 -1.79
CA HIS A 66 10.03 11.38 -2.84
C HIS A 66 10.28 11.90 -4.26
N LEU A 67 10.52 13.20 -4.44
CA LEU A 67 10.93 13.78 -5.72
C LEU A 67 12.41 13.51 -5.95
N LYS A 68 12.76 12.44 -6.64
CA LYS A 68 14.15 12.01 -6.84
C LYS A 68 14.75 12.45 -8.15
N ARG A 69 13.93 12.88 -9.11
CA ARG A 69 14.39 13.20 -10.46
C ARG A 69 13.60 14.36 -11.06
N ILE A 70 14.29 15.21 -11.82
CA ILE A 70 13.74 16.14 -12.78
C ILE A 70 14.14 15.67 -14.17
N SER A 71 13.23 15.72 -15.12
CA SER A 71 13.52 15.33 -16.52
C SER A 71 12.87 16.34 -17.45
N PRO A 72 13.60 16.84 -18.45
CA PRO A 72 12.99 17.67 -19.48
C PRO A 72 12.00 16.83 -20.29
N ILE A 73 10.87 17.41 -20.62
CA ILE A 73 9.99 16.87 -21.66
C ILE A 73 10.62 17.31 -22.98
N ASN A 74 11.21 16.34 -23.69
CA ASN A 74 11.80 16.62 -24.97
C ASN A 74 10.82 16.18 -26.07
N ASP A 75 10.25 17.14 -26.78
CA ASP A 75 9.32 16.88 -27.90
C ASP A 75 10.04 16.41 -29.16
N ALA A 76 11.38 16.44 -29.17
CA ALA A 76 12.18 15.91 -30.27
C ALA A 76 11.97 14.39 -30.41
N GLY A 77 11.35 13.99 -31.50
CA GLY A 77 11.07 12.59 -31.82
C GLY A 77 9.61 12.15 -31.62
N PHE A 78 8.74 13.08 -31.24
CA PHE A 78 7.29 12.86 -31.23
C PHE A 78 6.60 13.72 -32.31
N MET A 79 5.49 13.22 -32.84
CA MET A 79 4.63 13.98 -33.71
C MET A 79 3.79 14.96 -32.88
N GLY A 80 3.88 16.25 -33.19
CA GLY A 80 3.08 17.28 -32.50
C GLY A 80 1.61 17.14 -32.90
N LEU A 81 0.78 16.74 -31.94
CA LEU A 81 -0.69 16.75 -32.06
C LEU A 81 -1.24 17.82 -31.13
N ASP A 82 -1.88 18.83 -31.69
CA ASP A 82 -2.58 19.81 -30.87
C ASP A 82 -3.93 19.29 -30.35
N GLY A 83 -4.52 20.02 -29.42
CA GLY A 83 -5.81 19.62 -28.81
C GLY A 83 -6.97 19.57 -29.82
N TYR A 84 -6.93 20.39 -30.87
CA TYR A 84 -7.97 20.37 -31.92
C TYR A 84 -7.84 19.13 -32.79
N THR A 85 -6.63 18.76 -33.16
CA THR A 85 -6.36 17.56 -33.94
C THR A 85 -6.81 16.31 -33.16
N ILE A 86 -6.40 16.17 -31.89
CA ILE A 86 -6.81 15.06 -31.02
C ILE A 86 -8.33 14.97 -30.93
N ARG A 87 -9.02 16.11 -30.75
CA ARG A 87 -10.48 16.16 -30.67
C ARG A 87 -11.15 15.81 -32.00
N ASN A 88 -10.68 16.38 -33.13
CA ASN A 88 -11.29 16.16 -34.43
C ASN A 88 -11.10 14.72 -34.94
N LEU A 89 -10.02 14.05 -34.52
CA LEU A 89 -9.78 12.63 -34.78
C LEU A 89 -10.52 11.71 -33.79
N GLU A 90 -11.28 12.29 -32.85
CA GLU A 90 -11.97 11.53 -31.77
C GLU A 90 -11.08 10.47 -31.12
N VAL A 91 -9.85 10.87 -30.75
CA VAL A 91 -8.89 9.93 -30.20
C VAL A 91 -9.31 9.41 -28.84
N PHE A 92 -9.77 10.30 -27.95
CA PHE A 92 -10.14 9.99 -26.57
C PHE A 92 -11.61 10.24 -26.25
N ASP A 93 -12.22 11.26 -26.83
CA ASP A 93 -13.59 11.68 -26.58
C ASP A 93 -14.35 11.83 -27.89
N SER A 94 -15.58 11.31 -27.96
CA SER A 94 -16.45 11.51 -29.11
C SER A 94 -17.05 12.93 -29.10
N ILE A 95 -17.10 13.56 -30.28
CA ILE A 95 -17.65 14.89 -30.45
C ILE A 95 -19.16 14.87 -30.22
N SER A 96 -19.83 13.79 -30.65
CA SER A 96 -21.28 13.67 -30.60
C SER A 96 -21.84 13.30 -29.23
N SER A 97 -21.17 12.34 -28.55
CA SER A 97 -21.68 11.76 -27.30
C SER A 97 -20.94 12.21 -26.05
N HIS A 98 -19.84 12.96 -26.18
CA HIS A 98 -18.98 13.41 -25.09
C HIS A 98 -18.53 12.30 -24.14
N ASN A 99 -18.43 11.06 -24.65
CA ASN A 99 -17.93 9.89 -23.95
C ASN A 99 -16.91 9.15 -24.82
N THR A 100 -16.41 8.02 -24.35
CA THR A 100 -15.37 7.24 -25.07
C THR A 100 -15.92 6.31 -26.14
N ASN A 101 -17.24 6.16 -26.29
CA ASN A 101 -17.82 5.25 -27.29
C ASN A 101 -17.54 5.73 -28.71
N GLY A 102 -17.03 4.84 -29.57
CA GLY A 102 -16.69 5.14 -30.94
C GLY A 102 -15.34 5.83 -31.15
N THR A 103 -14.60 6.12 -30.08
CA THR A 103 -13.27 6.73 -30.17
C THR A 103 -12.19 5.73 -30.53
N LEU A 104 -11.05 6.24 -31.03
CA LEU A 104 -9.90 5.40 -31.35
C LEU A 104 -9.43 4.58 -30.13
N ILE A 105 -9.33 5.22 -28.96
CA ILE A 105 -8.91 4.52 -27.74
C ILE A 105 -9.87 3.39 -27.37
N ASN A 106 -11.17 3.61 -27.48
CA ASN A 106 -12.17 2.58 -27.18
C ASN A 106 -12.08 1.35 -28.09
N CYS A 107 -11.68 1.56 -29.35
CA CYS A 107 -11.52 0.47 -30.32
C CYS A 107 -10.27 -0.38 -30.07
N ILE A 108 -9.18 0.24 -29.60
CA ILE A 108 -7.88 -0.42 -29.52
C ILE A 108 -7.44 -0.78 -28.09
N ASP A 109 -8.03 -0.20 -27.05
CA ASP A 109 -7.64 -0.48 -25.67
C ASP A 109 -8.13 -1.87 -25.24
N THR A 110 -7.24 -2.81 -25.36
CA THR A 110 -7.38 -4.18 -24.84
C THR A 110 -6.34 -4.46 -23.76
N THR A 111 -5.82 -3.42 -23.10
CA THR A 111 -4.78 -3.56 -22.08
C THR A 111 -5.29 -4.37 -20.88
N MET A 112 -4.37 -5.10 -20.25
CA MET A 112 -4.68 -5.96 -19.09
C MET A 112 -4.43 -5.28 -17.76
N THR A 113 -3.73 -4.14 -17.76
CA THR A 113 -3.32 -3.43 -16.55
C THR A 113 -3.61 -1.95 -16.65
N SER A 114 -3.92 -1.31 -15.51
CA SER A 114 -4.12 0.15 -15.49
C SER A 114 -2.88 0.93 -15.95
N GLY A 115 -1.67 0.43 -15.62
CA GLY A 115 -0.42 1.03 -16.13
C GLY A 115 -0.31 0.94 -17.63
N GLY A 116 -0.68 -0.21 -18.22
CA GLY A 116 -0.73 -0.41 -19.67
C GLY A 116 -1.70 0.55 -20.35
N GLY A 117 -2.91 0.72 -19.79
CA GLY A 117 -3.89 1.69 -20.30
C GLY A 117 -3.34 3.12 -20.27
N ARG A 118 -2.71 3.55 -19.15
CA ARG A 118 -2.05 4.87 -19.08
C ARG A 118 -0.94 5.03 -20.13
N LEU A 119 -0.15 3.98 -20.35
CA LEU A 119 0.90 4.00 -21.35
C LEU A 119 0.32 4.11 -22.77
N LEU A 120 -0.74 3.38 -23.08
CA LEU A 120 -1.43 3.46 -24.36
C LEU A 120 -1.98 4.88 -24.61
N HIS A 121 -2.65 5.48 -23.62
CA HIS A 121 -3.09 6.89 -23.68
C HIS A 121 -1.92 7.84 -23.96
N LYS A 122 -0.79 7.65 -23.25
CA LYS A 122 0.42 8.46 -23.47
C LYS A 122 0.98 8.30 -24.89
N TRP A 123 0.98 7.08 -25.43
CA TRP A 123 1.48 6.82 -26.79
C TRP A 123 0.59 7.42 -27.87
N LEU A 124 -0.74 7.38 -27.68
CA LEU A 124 -1.68 8.01 -28.62
C LEU A 124 -1.61 9.54 -28.58
N ARG A 125 -1.37 10.11 -27.39
CA ARG A 125 -1.21 11.56 -27.24
C ARG A 125 0.10 12.08 -27.82
N ASN A 126 1.16 11.28 -27.76
CA ASN A 126 2.50 11.61 -28.20
C ASN A 126 3.03 10.50 -29.12
N PRO A 127 2.54 10.39 -30.37
CA PRO A 127 3.01 9.40 -31.31
C PRO A 127 4.48 9.63 -31.66
N LEU A 128 5.20 8.54 -31.87
CA LEU A 128 6.61 8.62 -32.29
C LEU A 128 6.71 9.16 -33.73
N ALA A 129 7.71 10.02 -33.98
CA ALA A 129 8.12 10.45 -35.30
C ALA A 129 9.43 9.76 -35.75
N ASP A 130 10.17 9.17 -34.82
CA ASP A 130 11.42 8.47 -35.09
C ASP A 130 11.13 7.07 -35.62
N ARG A 131 11.50 6.84 -36.91
CA ARG A 131 11.29 5.58 -37.61
C ARG A 131 11.89 4.38 -36.88
N LYS A 132 13.12 4.49 -36.37
CA LYS A 132 13.80 3.36 -35.69
C LYS A 132 13.06 2.96 -34.43
N LYS A 133 12.53 3.94 -33.67
CA LYS A 133 11.72 3.67 -32.45
C LYS A 133 10.38 3.05 -32.81
N ILE A 134 9.77 3.46 -33.93
CA ILE A 134 8.51 2.88 -34.43
C ILE A 134 8.75 1.42 -34.79
N GLU A 135 9.77 1.15 -35.65
CA GLU A 135 10.13 -0.20 -36.09
C GLU A 135 10.41 -1.11 -34.89
N GLY A 136 11.16 -0.65 -33.89
CA GLY A 136 11.39 -1.43 -32.65
C GLY A 136 10.13 -1.77 -31.88
N ARG A 137 9.05 -0.95 -31.90
CA ARG A 137 7.75 -1.33 -31.33
C ARG A 137 7.03 -2.35 -32.21
N LEU A 138 7.10 -2.21 -33.54
CA LEU A 138 6.45 -3.11 -34.49
C LEU A 138 7.06 -4.50 -34.42
N GLU A 139 8.38 -4.63 -34.27
CA GLU A 139 9.07 -5.92 -34.10
C GLU A 139 8.48 -6.70 -32.91
N ILE A 140 8.18 -6.04 -31.80
CA ILE A 140 7.57 -6.68 -30.64
C ILE A 140 6.13 -7.12 -30.93
N VAL A 141 5.35 -6.27 -31.59
CA VAL A 141 3.98 -6.60 -32.00
C VAL A 141 3.98 -7.81 -32.93
N GLU A 142 4.89 -7.84 -33.93
CA GLU A 142 5.05 -8.97 -34.84
C GLU A 142 5.39 -10.27 -34.12
N LYS A 143 6.26 -10.19 -33.09
CA LYS A 143 6.59 -11.35 -32.25
C LYS A 143 5.36 -11.89 -31.52
N PHE A 144 4.51 -11.02 -30.96
CA PHE A 144 3.27 -11.45 -30.31
C PHE A 144 2.22 -11.98 -31.29
N ILE A 145 2.20 -11.49 -32.55
CA ILE A 145 1.32 -12.02 -33.60
C ILE A 145 1.78 -13.41 -34.04
N SER A 146 3.08 -13.60 -34.19
CA SER A 146 3.66 -14.88 -34.62
C SER A 146 3.57 -15.96 -33.56
N ASP A 147 3.68 -15.58 -32.27
CA ASP A 147 3.56 -16.50 -31.13
C ASP A 147 2.39 -16.13 -30.20
N LYS A 148 1.20 -16.56 -30.61
CA LYS A 148 -0.05 -16.33 -29.84
C LYS A 148 -0.03 -16.96 -28.44
N ASN A 149 0.81 -17.98 -28.22
CA ASN A 149 0.89 -18.64 -26.91
C ASN A 149 1.62 -17.74 -25.91
N ILE A 150 2.73 -17.13 -26.31
CA ILE A 150 3.45 -16.13 -25.50
C ILE A 150 2.48 -15.00 -25.11
N LEU A 151 1.77 -14.43 -26.09
CA LEU A 151 0.80 -13.36 -25.84
C LEU A 151 -0.28 -13.79 -24.84
N LYS A 152 -0.87 -14.97 -25.01
CA LYS A 152 -1.90 -15.51 -24.12
C LYS A 152 -1.38 -15.67 -22.68
N GLN A 153 -0.20 -16.25 -22.51
CA GLN A 153 0.41 -16.44 -21.19
C GLN A 153 0.73 -15.11 -20.51
N LEU A 154 1.29 -14.16 -21.25
CA LEU A 154 1.55 -12.82 -20.73
C LEU A 154 0.27 -12.14 -20.25
N ARG A 155 -0.78 -12.13 -21.07
CA ARG A 155 -2.08 -11.52 -20.72
C ARG A 155 -2.70 -12.15 -19.46
N LEU A 156 -2.64 -13.48 -19.33
CA LEU A 156 -3.14 -14.19 -18.14
C LEU A 156 -2.37 -13.81 -16.87
N ARG A 157 -1.07 -13.58 -16.97
CA ARG A 157 -0.25 -13.13 -15.85
C ARG A 157 -0.51 -11.67 -15.51
N LEU A 158 -0.48 -10.78 -16.51
CA LEU A 158 -0.72 -9.35 -16.30
C LEU A 158 -2.10 -9.06 -15.69
N LYS A 159 -3.12 -9.85 -16.04
CA LYS A 159 -4.45 -9.73 -15.42
C LYS A 159 -4.45 -9.92 -13.91
N LYS A 160 -3.46 -10.61 -13.35
CA LYS A 160 -3.32 -10.87 -11.90
C LYS A 160 -2.47 -9.81 -11.19
N THR A 161 -1.87 -8.88 -11.91
CA THR A 161 -1.04 -7.82 -11.33
C THR A 161 -1.90 -6.66 -10.85
N LEU A 162 -1.46 -6.02 -9.79
CA LEU A 162 -2.02 -4.77 -9.30
C LEU A 162 -1.29 -3.57 -9.91
N ASP A 163 -1.88 -2.40 -9.77
CA ASP A 163 -1.30 -1.13 -10.19
C ASP A 163 -0.18 -0.71 -9.23
N ILE A 164 1.06 -1.04 -9.58
CA ILE A 164 2.24 -0.74 -8.74
C ILE A 164 2.37 0.75 -8.44
N GLU A 165 2.19 1.63 -9.42
CA GLU A 165 2.33 3.08 -9.22
C GLU A 165 1.35 3.59 -8.15
N ARG A 166 0.10 3.12 -8.20
CA ARG A 166 -0.91 3.46 -7.20
C ARG A 166 -0.62 2.84 -5.83
N LEU A 167 -0.17 1.60 -5.81
CA LEU A 167 0.22 0.93 -4.55
C LEU A 167 1.36 1.67 -3.86
N ILE A 168 2.43 1.97 -4.61
CA ILE A 168 3.58 2.72 -4.11
C ILE A 168 3.15 4.09 -3.60
N SER A 169 2.37 4.82 -4.38
CA SER A 169 1.86 6.15 -3.98
C SER A 169 1.02 6.09 -2.70
N LYS A 170 0.21 5.04 -2.52
CA LYS A 170 -0.60 4.84 -1.32
C LYS A 170 0.25 4.48 -0.10
N ILE A 171 1.21 3.58 -0.28
CA ILE A 171 2.15 3.15 0.76
C ILE A 171 3.00 4.36 1.21
N SER A 172 3.52 5.16 0.27
CA SER A 172 4.34 6.35 0.55
C SER A 172 3.61 7.44 1.34
N ARG A 173 2.28 7.52 1.21
CA ARG A 173 1.43 8.44 1.99
C ARG A 173 1.09 7.91 3.39
N GLY A 174 1.60 6.75 3.79
CA GLY A 174 1.28 6.11 5.07
C GLY A 174 -0.12 5.50 5.16
N SER A 175 -0.84 5.38 4.03
CA SER A 175 -2.19 4.80 3.96
C SER A 175 -2.21 3.37 3.40
N GLY A 176 -1.03 2.75 3.24
CA GLY A 176 -0.88 1.36 2.80
C GLY A 176 -1.43 0.37 3.82
N THR A 177 -2.07 -0.68 3.34
CA THR A 177 -2.62 -1.75 4.16
C THR A 177 -1.77 -3.02 4.07
N PRO A 178 -1.84 -3.95 5.06
CA PRO A 178 -1.11 -5.21 5.00
C PRO A 178 -1.41 -6.01 3.73
N ARG A 179 -2.68 -6.06 3.30
CA ARG A 179 -3.09 -6.75 2.07
C ARG A 179 -2.51 -6.12 0.81
N GLU A 180 -2.30 -4.81 0.80
CA GLU A 180 -1.68 -4.12 -0.33
C GLU A 180 -0.18 -4.41 -0.43
N LEU A 181 0.53 -4.58 0.69
CA LEU A 181 1.92 -5.04 0.68
C LEU A 181 2.04 -6.48 0.15
N ILE A 182 1.12 -7.37 0.53
CA ILE A 182 1.06 -8.71 -0.07
C ILE A 182 0.76 -8.61 -1.57
N GLY A 183 -0.17 -7.75 -1.98
CA GLY A 183 -0.46 -7.50 -3.40
C GLY A 183 0.75 -6.95 -4.19
N LEU A 184 1.58 -6.12 -3.56
CA LEU A 184 2.86 -5.67 -4.12
C LEU A 184 3.82 -6.86 -4.31
N TYR A 185 3.99 -7.69 -3.27
CA TYR A 185 4.79 -8.91 -3.35
C TYR A 185 4.35 -9.83 -4.50
N ASP A 186 3.05 -10.12 -4.59
CA ASP A 186 2.50 -11.00 -5.64
C ASP A 186 2.73 -10.41 -7.04
N THR A 187 2.56 -9.09 -7.19
CA THR A 187 2.77 -8.39 -8.45
C THR A 187 4.23 -8.43 -8.87
N LEU A 188 5.16 -8.15 -7.96
CA LEU A 188 6.60 -8.24 -8.23
C LEU A 188 7.01 -9.67 -8.59
N HIS A 189 6.46 -10.67 -7.92
CA HIS A 189 6.71 -12.08 -8.24
C HIS A 189 6.22 -12.49 -9.65
N ILE A 190 5.08 -11.93 -10.08
CA ILE A 190 4.58 -12.14 -11.44
C ILE A 190 5.51 -11.47 -12.46
N TYR A 191 5.98 -10.25 -12.20
CA TYR A 191 6.92 -9.57 -13.09
C TYR A 191 8.24 -10.33 -13.23
N ASP A 192 8.79 -10.88 -12.14
CA ASP A 192 9.99 -11.71 -12.21
C ASP A 192 9.81 -12.89 -13.16
N LYS A 193 8.64 -13.55 -13.10
CA LYS A 193 8.32 -14.67 -14.00
C LYS A 193 8.24 -14.20 -15.44
N CYS A 194 7.59 -13.06 -15.68
CA CYS A 194 7.51 -12.50 -17.03
C CYS A 194 8.90 -12.16 -17.57
N ILE A 195 9.74 -11.53 -16.75
CA ILE A 195 11.10 -11.15 -17.15
C ILE A 195 11.96 -12.37 -17.46
N LYS A 196 11.89 -13.42 -16.65
CA LYS A 196 12.61 -14.66 -16.91
C LYS A 196 12.23 -15.28 -18.26
N ASP A 197 10.93 -15.32 -18.56
CA ASP A 197 10.44 -15.90 -19.81
C ASP A 197 10.79 -15.06 -21.03
N PHE A 198 10.90 -13.73 -20.88
CA PHE A 198 11.18 -12.82 -21.99
C PHE A 198 12.66 -12.48 -22.16
N LYS A 199 13.49 -12.73 -21.14
CA LYS A 199 14.93 -12.43 -21.19
C LYS A 199 15.67 -13.12 -22.34
N GLU A 200 15.20 -14.28 -22.75
CA GLU A 200 15.79 -15.07 -23.84
C GLU A 200 15.30 -14.64 -25.23
N ILE A 201 14.31 -13.74 -25.29
CA ILE A 201 13.75 -13.23 -26.54
C ILE A 201 14.41 -11.89 -26.86
N ARG A 202 15.22 -11.87 -27.92
CA ARG A 202 16.04 -10.72 -28.35
C ARG A 202 15.25 -9.42 -28.46
N GLU A 203 14.05 -9.48 -29.00
CA GLU A 203 13.18 -8.33 -29.25
C GLU A 203 12.74 -7.66 -27.95
N PHE A 204 12.68 -8.42 -26.84
CA PHE A 204 12.30 -7.91 -25.53
C PHE A 204 13.47 -7.44 -24.66
N GLU A 205 14.71 -7.72 -25.06
CA GLU A 205 15.90 -7.43 -24.26
C GLU A 205 15.95 -5.96 -23.79
N LYS A 206 15.68 -5.02 -24.68
CA LYS A 206 15.67 -3.57 -24.39
C LYS A 206 14.64 -3.16 -23.32
N PHE A 207 13.57 -3.93 -23.15
CA PHE A 207 12.51 -3.67 -22.18
C PHE A 207 12.75 -4.37 -20.84
N VAL A 208 13.56 -5.43 -20.85
CA VAL A 208 13.85 -6.26 -19.68
C VAL A 208 15.14 -5.82 -18.98
N LEU A 209 16.13 -5.33 -19.70
CA LEU A 209 17.44 -4.92 -19.17
C LEU A 209 17.40 -3.88 -18.03
N PRO A 210 16.48 -2.88 -18.01
CA PRO A 210 16.42 -1.91 -16.94
C PRO A 210 15.90 -2.47 -15.62
N TYR A 211 15.38 -3.71 -15.62
CA TYR A 211 14.79 -4.30 -14.41
C TYR A 211 15.86 -4.61 -13.36
N LYS A 212 15.66 -4.07 -12.18
CA LYS A 212 16.47 -4.38 -11.00
C LYS A 212 15.79 -5.49 -10.20
N ASN A 213 16.60 -6.42 -9.69
CA ASN A 213 16.09 -7.46 -8.83
C ASN A 213 15.60 -6.88 -7.50
N LEU A 214 14.34 -7.17 -7.15
CA LEU A 214 13.66 -6.72 -5.94
C LEU A 214 13.45 -7.88 -4.94
N ASP A 215 14.34 -8.88 -4.96
CA ASP A 215 14.25 -10.03 -4.07
C ASP A 215 14.30 -9.63 -2.59
N SER A 216 15.06 -8.59 -2.25
CA SER A 216 15.10 -8.04 -0.89
C SER A 216 13.73 -7.53 -0.44
N VAL A 217 13.07 -6.71 -1.25
CA VAL A 217 11.71 -6.20 -0.97
C VAL A 217 10.73 -7.35 -0.79
N LYS A 218 10.73 -8.31 -1.73
CA LYS A 218 9.85 -9.48 -1.68
C LYS A 218 10.09 -10.32 -0.42
N PHE A 219 11.36 -10.53 -0.08
CA PHE A 219 11.76 -11.30 1.11
C PHE A 219 11.28 -10.61 2.39
N LYS A 220 11.51 -9.30 2.54
CA LYS A 220 11.05 -8.54 3.71
C LYS A 220 9.54 -8.64 3.90
N ILE A 221 8.76 -8.44 2.83
CA ILE A 221 7.30 -8.51 2.90
C ILE A 221 6.84 -9.91 3.32
N ILE A 222 7.29 -10.96 2.61
CA ILE A 222 6.80 -12.33 2.85
C ILE A 222 7.31 -12.93 4.15
N LYS A 223 8.46 -12.50 4.66
CA LYS A 223 8.98 -12.89 5.97
C LYS A 223 8.16 -12.31 7.10
N THR A 224 7.66 -11.09 6.96
CA THR A 224 7.05 -10.32 8.04
C THR A 224 5.53 -10.46 8.08
N ILE A 225 4.84 -10.39 6.94
CA ILE A 225 3.38 -10.33 6.89
C ILE A 225 2.76 -11.71 6.64
N ASN A 226 1.68 -12.00 7.33
CA ASN A 226 0.86 -13.18 7.05
C ASN A 226 0.26 -13.07 5.64
N LYS A 227 0.28 -14.18 4.89
CA LYS A 227 -0.27 -14.22 3.52
C LYS A 227 -1.75 -13.89 3.48
N ASP A 228 -2.49 -14.29 4.50
CA ASP A 228 -3.93 -14.04 4.66
C ASP A 228 -4.20 -12.83 5.57
N ALA A 229 -3.24 -11.89 5.65
CA ALA A 229 -3.38 -10.70 6.48
C ALA A 229 -4.67 -9.93 6.15
N PRO A 230 -5.37 -9.40 7.16
CA PRO A 230 -6.57 -8.61 6.96
C PRO A 230 -6.25 -7.25 6.32
N GLN A 231 -7.26 -6.58 5.80
CA GLN A 231 -7.10 -5.24 5.24
C GLN A 231 -6.75 -4.19 6.32
N SER A 232 -7.24 -4.39 7.55
CA SER A 232 -7.00 -3.47 8.66
C SER A 232 -6.16 -4.15 9.74
N ILE A 233 -5.12 -3.47 10.21
CA ILE A 233 -4.26 -3.92 11.32
C ILE A 233 -5.08 -4.15 12.59
N LYS A 234 -6.16 -3.38 12.80
CA LYS A 234 -7.06 -3.54 13.97
C LYS A 234 -7.69 -4.93 14.11
N LYS A 235 -7.71 -5.71 13.04
CA LYS A 235 -8.23 -7.08 13.08
C LYS A 235 -7.23 -8.09 13.64
N GLY A 236 -5.98 -7.67 13.88
CA GLY A 236 -4.89 -8.54 14.33
C GLY A 236 -4.46 -9.57 13.27
N ASN A 237 -3.52 -10.41 13.64
CA ASN A 237 -2.97 -11.47 12.79
C ASN A 237 -2.32 -10.97 11.49
N VAL A 238 -1.69 -9.79 11.56
CA VAL A 238 -0.98 -9.17 10.43
C VAL A 238 0.44 -9.69 10.33
N ILE A 239 1.15 -9.74 11.44
CA ILE A 239 2.55 -10.14 11.52
C ILE A 239 2.67 -11.65 11.74
N LYS A 240 3.58 -12.31 11.05
CA LYS A 240 3.85 -13.74 11.22
C LYS A 240 4.39 -14.07 12.62
N THR A 241 4.06 -15.26 13.11
CA THR A 241 4.70 -15.85 14.29
C THR A 241 6.20 -16.04 14.02
N GLY A 242 7.05 -15.79 15.02
CA GLY A 242 8.50 -15.87 14.90
C GLY A 242 9.18 -14.60 14.38
N VAL A 243 8.43 -13.52 14.11
CA VAL A 243 8.99 -12.21 13.72
C VAL A 243 9.41 -11.41 14.95
N SER A 244 8.67 -11.53 16.05
CA SER A 244 8.95 -10.84 17.31
C SER A 244 8.57 -11.74 18.50
N GLU A 245 9.57 -12.06 19.35
CA GLU A 245 9.36 -12.85 20.57
C GLU A 245 8.31 -12.22 21.49
N LYS A 246 8.39 -10.90 21.68
CA LYS A 246 7.41 -10.18 22.52
C LYS A 246 5.97 -10.29 22.00
N LEU A 247 5.80 -10.19 20.69
CA LEU A 247 4.47 -10.33 20.08
C LEU A 247 3.93 -11.75 20.28
N ASP A 248 4.79 -12.73 20.15
CA ASP A 248 4.41 -14.14 20.32
C ASP A 248 4.11 -14.47 21.79
N GLU A 249 4.83 -13.89 22.76
CA GLU A 249 4.49 -13.97 24.18
C GLU A 249 3.08 -13.42 24.49
N TYR A 250 2.71 -12.25 23.96
CA TYR A 250 1.36 -11.72 24.15
C TYR A 250 0.28 -12.59 23.51
N ARG A 251 0.56 -13.19 22.36
CA ARG A 251 -0.36 -14.12 21.70
C ARG A 251 -0.56 -15.41 22.51
N GLU A 252 0.51 -15.90 23.13
CA GLU A 252 0.47 -17.05 24.04
C GLU A 252 -0.41 -16.74 25.27
N ILE A 253 -0.31 -15.55 25.86
CA ILE A 253 -1.16 -15.14 26.97
C ILE A 253 -2.64 -15.21 26.58
N LEU A 254 -3.00 -14.69 25.39
CA LEU A 254 -4.38 -14.75 24.90
C LEU A 254 -4.84 -16.17 24.58
N LYS A 255 -3.98 -16.99 23.98
CA LYS A 255 -4.30 -18.39 23.65
C LYS A 255 -4.53 -19.22 24.90
N ASN A 256 -3.68 -19.06 25.88
CA ASN A 256 -3.76 -19.78 27.15
C ASN A 256 -4.87 -19.26 28.05
N GLY A 257 -5.44 -18.12 27.73
CA GLY A 257 -6.50 -17.50 28.50
C GLY A 257 -7.76 -18.34 28.67
N LYS A 258 -8.18 -19.03 27.65
CA LYS A 258 -9.34 -19.93 27.73
C LYS A 258 -9.09 -21.13 28.64
N ASN A 259 -7.86 -21.63 28.64
CA ASN A 259 -7.46 -22.73 29.50
C ASN A 259 -7.42 -22.29 30.95
N TRP A 260 -6.85 -21.11 31.23
CA TRP A 260 -6.80 -20.53 32.58
C TRP A 260 -8.20 -20.34 33.16
N ILE A 261 -9.14 -19.78 32.41
CA ILE A 261 -10.54 -19.60 32.85
C ILE A 261 -11.20 -20.95 33.18
N SER A 262 -10.95 -21.96 32.35
CA SER A 262 -11.50 -23.31 32.56
C SER A 262 -10.92 -23.95 33.82
N GLU A 263 -9.61 -23.83 34.04
CA GLU A 263 -8.93 -24.31 35.24
C GLU A 263 -9.37 -23.56 36.48
N PHE A 264 -9.44 -22.23 36.40
CA PHE A 264 -9.94 -21.39 37.49
C PHE A 264 -11.38 -21.78 37.87
N GLN A 265 -12.27 -21.94 36.89
CA GLN A 265 -13.63 -22.37 37.14
C GLN A 265 -13.70 -23.75 37.80
N LYS A 266 -12.86 -24.67 37.38
CA LYS A 266 -12.77 -26.02 37.98
C LYS A 266 -12.30 -25.94 39.44
N ASN A 267 -11.21 -25.23 39.68
CA ASN A 267 -10.64 -25.08 41.01
C ASN A 267 -11.63 -24.42 41.97
N GLU A 268 -12.35 -23.37 41.53
CA GLU A 268 -13.37 -22.71 42.37
C GLU A 268 -14.61 -23.58 42.62
N ARG A 269 -15.00 -24.42 41.65
CA ARG A 269 -16.06 -25.42 41.86
C ARG A 269 -15.68 -26.44 42.92
N ASP A 270 -14.45 -26.93 42.87
CA ASP A 270 -13.92 -27.94 43.78
C ASP A 270 -13.72 -27.32 45.19
N ARG A 271 -13.19 -26.07 45.28
CA ARG A 271 -12.96 -25.33 46.51
C ARG A 271 -14.25 -25.05 47.29
N LEU A 272 -15.28 -24.62 46.58
CA LEU A 272 -16.55 -24.18 47.17
C LEU A 272 -17.62 -25.32 47.23
N ASP A 273 -17.33 -26.46 46.64
CA ASP A 273 -18.31 -27.55 46.49
C ASP A 273 -19.61 -27.04 45.84
N ILE A 274 -19.46 -26.28 44.72
CA ILE A 274 -20.57 -25.73 43.95
C ILE A 274 -20.43 -26.13 42.49
N SER A 275 -21.04 -27.24 42.11
CA SER A 275 -20.96 -27.77 40.72
C SER A 275 -21.60 -26.83 39.68
N SER A 276 -22.56 -26.02 40.08
CA SER A 276 -23.27 -25.07 39.20
C SER A 276 -22.54 -23.74 38.98
N LEU A 277 -21.39 -23.51 39.64
CA LEU A 277 -20.57 -22.30 39.47
C LEU A 277 -20.11 -22.18 38.02
N LYS A 278 -20.27 -20.99 37.42
CA LYS A 278 -19.83 -20.66 36.09
C LYS A 278 -18.99 -19.38 36.09
N VAL A 279 -17.92 -19.38 35.31
CA VAL A 279 -17.16 -18.17 35.01
C VAL A 279 -17.52 -17.72 33.60
N SER A 280 -17.89 -16.47 33.45
CA SER A 280 -18.33 -15.88 32.18
C SER A 280 -17.82 -14.46 32.02
N PHE A 281 -17.89 -13.92 30.81
CA PHE A 281 -17.49 -12.56 30.48
C PHE A 281 -18.69 -11.71 30.06
N ASN A 282 -18.71 -10.47 30.53
CA ASN A 282 -19.68 -9.46 30.12
C ASN A 282 -18.95 -8.15 29.80
N LYS A 283 -19.33 -7.49 28.71
CA LYS A 283 -18.70 -6.23 28.27
C LYS A 283 -18.78 -5.09 29.29
N VAL A 284 -19.75 -5.12 30.23
CA VAL A 284 -19.94 -4.07 31.22
C VAL A 284 -19.15 -4.34 32.50
N PHE A 285 -19.06 -5.61 32.92
CA PHE A 285 -18.49 -5.99 34.23
C PHE A 285 -17.19 -6.81 34.10
N GLY A 286 -16.74 -7.14 32.88
CA GLY A 286 -15.59 -8.00 32.67
C GLY A 286 -15.88 -9.48 32.95
N TYR A 287 -14.87 -10.20 33.44
CA TYR A 287 -15.02 -11.58 33.93
C TYR A 287 -15.75 -11.63 35.26
N TYR A 288 -16.67 -12.57 35.44
CA TYR A 288 -17.42 -12.76 36.66
C TYR A 288 -17.72 -14.23 36.94
N ILE A 289 -17.89 -14.54 38.23
CA ILE A 289 -18.36 -15.83 38.71
C ILE A 289 -19.87 -15.73 38.94
N GLU A 290 -20.64 -16.63 38.35
CA GLU A 290 -22.08 -16.72 38.54
C GLU A 290 -22.39 -17.90 39.47
N ILE A 291 -23.06 -17.63 40.59
CA ILE A 291 -23.48 -18.59 41.61
C ILE A 291 -25.00 -18.49 41.77
N THR A 292 -25.68 -19.63 41.77
CA THR A 292 -27.14 -19.68 42.02
C THR A 292 -27.47 -19.34 43.45
N LYS A 293 -28.61 -18.70 43.71
CA LYS A 293 -29.06 -18.30 45.06
C LYS A 293 -29.11 -19.45 46.04
N ALA A 294 -29.32 -20.69 45.57
CA ALA A 294 -29.32 -21.88 46.41
C ALA A 294 -27.98 -22.12 47.14
N HIS A 295 -26.88 -21.58 46.63
CA HIS A 295 -25.54 -21.74 47.20
C HIS A 295 -24.94 -20.46 47.78
N GLN A 296 -25.78 -19.43 48.01
CA GLN A 296 -25.34 -18.13 48.49
C GLN A 296 -24.60 -18.20 49.84
N GLY A 297 -24.99 -19.15 50.73
CA GLY A 297 -24.32 -19.37 52.02
C GLY A 297 -22.92 -19.95 51.94
N LYS A 298 -22.48 -20.44 50.75
CA LYS A 298 -21.13 -20.98 50.52
C LYS A 298 -20.18 -19.96 49.89
N VAL A 299 -20.65 -18.73 49.63
CA VAL A 299 -19.85 -17.68 48.98
C VAL A 299 -18.85 -17.10 49.95
N PRO A 300 -17.53 -17.10 49.68
CA PRO A 300 -16.52 -16.54 50.56
C PRO A 300 -16.65 -15.00 50.71
N GLU A 301 -16.21 -14.45 51.82
CA GLU A 301 -16.20 -13.01 52.04
C GLU A 301 -15.36 -12.20 51.08
N GLU A 302 -14.31 -12.82 50.51
CA GLU A 302 -13.44 -12.22 49.50
C GLU A 302 -14.12 -12.00 48.14
N TYR A 303 -15.31 -12.59 47.91
CA TYR A 303 -16.07 -12.40 46.68
C TYR A 303 -16.85 -11.08 46.69
N VAL A 304 -16.50 -10.16 45.83
CA VAL A 304 -17.18 -8.88 45.69
C VAL A 304 -18.40 -9.02 44.79
N ARG A 305 -19.61 -8.88 45.39
CA ARG A 305 -20.85 -8.93 44.63
C ARG A 305 -20.99 -7.72 43.69
N LYS A 306 -21.22 -7.96 42.39
CA LYS A 306 -21.41 -6.94 41.37
C LYS A 306 -22.84 -6.82 40.87
N GLN A 307 -23.57 -7.92 40.78
CA GLN A 307 -24.95 -7.93 40.27
C GLN A 307 -25.76 -9.04 40.89
N THR A 308 -27.02 -8.72 41.24
CA THR A 308 -28.04 -9.69 41.66
C THR A 308 -29.03 -9.90 40.54
N LEU A 309 -29.25 -11.16 40.17
CA LEU A 309 -30.22 -11.60 39.17
C LEU A 309 -31.39 -12.34 39.87
N VAL A 310 -32.42 -12.70 39.11
CA VAL A 310 -33.59 -13.39 39.69
C VAL A 310 -33.19 -14.71 40.38
N ASN A 311 -32.32 -15.54 39.71
CA ASN A 311 -31.97 -16.89 40.18
C ASN A 311 -30.49 -17.06 40.54
N SER A 312 -29.64 -16.04 40.35
CA SER A 312 -28.21 -16.10 40.60
C SER A 312 -27.65 -14.75 41.05
N GLU A 313 -26.42 -14.76 41.52
CA GLU A 313 -25.63 -13.57 41.80
C GLU A 313 -24.30 -13.65 41.10
N ARG A 314 -23.76 -12.49 40.74
CA ARG A 314 -22.49 -12.34 40.03
C ARG A 314 -21.46 -11.69 40.94
N TYR A 315 -20.29 -12.34 41.00
CA TYR A 315 -19.19 -11.94 41.84
C TYR A 315 -17.93 -11.74 41.05
N ILE A 316 -17.03 -10.94 41.61
CA ILE A 316 -15.66 -10.74 41.10
C ILE A 316 -14.70 -11.09 42.21
N THR A 317 -13.57 -11.71 41.84
CA THR A 317 -12.43 -11.93 42.73
C THR A 317 -11.23 -11.12 42.27
N GLU A 318 -10.26 -10.91 43.14
CA GLU A 318 -9.03 -10.20 42.81
C GLU A 318 -8.24 -10.94 41.70
N ASP A 319 -8.19 -12.28 41.74
CA ASP A 319 -7.56 -13.10 40.72
C ASP A 319 -8.16 -12.92 39.33
N LEU A 320 -9.51 -12.89 39.26
CA LEU A 320 -10.20 -12.62 38.00
C LEU A 320 -9.92 -11.22 37.45
N LYS A 321 -9.82 -10.24 38.34
CA LYS A 321 -9.52 -8.86 37.94
C LYS A 321 -8.09 -8.72 37.44
N LEU A 322 -7.11 -9.30 38.12
CA LEU A 322 -5.71 -9.33 37.71
C LEU A 322 -5.55 -10.05 36.38
N TYR A 323 -6.30 -11.14 36.18
CA TYR A 323 -6.31 -11.86 34.94
C TYR A 323 -6.91 -11.02 33.79
N GLU A 324 -8.03 -10.35 34.03
CA GLU A 324 -8.66 -9.45 33.07
C GLU A 324 -7.70 -8.34 32.62
N GLU A 325 -7.00 -7.70 33.55
CA GLU A 325 -5.99 -6.69 33.27
C GLU A 325 -4.85 -7.25 32.39
N LYS A 326 -4.40 -8.47 32.64
CA LYS A 326 -3.39 -9.13 31.82
C LYS A 326 -3.88 -9.38 30.39
N VAL A 327 -5.12 -9.83 30.22
CA VAL A 327 -5.71 -10.11 28.91
C VAL A 327 -5.91 -8.80 28.12
N LEU A 328 -6.49 -7.78 28.75
CA LEU A 328 -6.72 -6.47 28.11
C LEU A 328 -5.41 -5.80 27.71
N ASN A 329 -4.40 -5.86 28.58
CA ASN A 329 -3.07 -5.36 28.26
C ASN A 329 -2.42 -6.14 27.11
N ALA A 330 -2.58 -7.46 27.07
CA ALA A 330 -2.06 -8.28 25.98
C ALA A 330 -2.73 -7.95 24.63
N GLU A 331 -4.06 -7.76 24.60
CA GLU A 331 -4.78 -7.37 23.39
C GLU A 331 -4.32 -6.00 22.87
N SER A 332 -4.21 -5.00 23.75
CA SER A 332 -3.71 -3.67 23.37
C SER A 332 -2.27 -3.74 22.86
N ASN A 333 -1.40 -4.45 23.58
CA ASN A 333 0.00 -4.59 23.25
C ASN A 333 0.19 -5.31 21.89
N ILE A 334 -0.59 -6.36 21.61
CA ILE A 334 -0.54 -7.04 20.30
C ILE A 334 -0.81 -6.05 19.17
N TYR A 335 -1.87 -5.24 19.30
CA TYR A 335 -2.19 -4.24 18.27
C TYR A 335 -1.05 -3.24 18.07
N ASP A 336 -0.53 -2.69 19.17
CA ASP A 336 0.53 -1.67 19.13
C ASP A 336 1.82 -2.24 18.51
N PHE A 337 2.24 -3.45 18.91
CA PHE A 337 3.41 -4.12 18.34
C PHE A 337 3.22 -4.52 16.87
N GLU A 338 2.04 -5.05 16.50
CA GLU A 338 1.76 -5.33 15.09
C GLU A 338 1.81 -4.08 14.23
N ASN A 339 1.28 -2.96 14.74
CA ASN A 339 1.33 -1.68 14.05
C ASN A 339 2.76 -1.14 13.93
N GLU A 340 3.55 -1.20 15.00
CA GLU A 340 4.96 -0.76 15.00
C GLU A 340 5.78 -1.57 13.97
N LEU A 341 5.69 -2.89 14.01
CA LEU A 341 6.40 -3.78 13.07
C LEU A 341 5.94 -3.56 11.63
N PHE A 342 4.66 -3.32 11.42
CA PHE A 342 4.12 -3.01 10.10
C PHE A 342 4.66 -1.67 9.57
N GLN A 343 4.67 -0.61 10.39
CA GLN A 343 5.20 0.69 9.99
C GLN A 343 6.71 0.61 9.70
N LYS A 344 7.47 -0.14 10.50
CA LYS A 344 8.87 -0.40 10.24
C LYS A 344 9.08 -1.07 8.87
N LEU A 345 8.31 -2.11 8.58
CA LEU A 345 8.36 -2.78 7.28
C LEU A 345 8.02 -1.82 6.13
N VAL A 346 7.01 -0.96 6.30
CA VAL A 346 6.63 0.06 5.29
C VAL A 346 7.81 0.97 4.99
N ILE A 347 8.52 1.46 6.01
CA ILE A 347 9.70 2.32 5.84
C ILE A 347 10.80 1.56 5.07
N GLU A 348 11.12 0.34 5.48
CA GLU A 348 12.13 -0.49 4.83
C GLU A 348 11.81 -0.80 3.36
N VAL A 349 10.53 -1.03 3.04
CA VAL A 349 10.06 -1.24 1.67
C VAL A 349 10.18 0.06 0.87
N LEU A 350 9.83 1.21 1.45
CA LEU A 350 9.92 2.51 0.78
C LEU A 350 11.36 2.92 0.46
N GLU A 351 12.32 2.58 1.30
CA GLU A 351 13.75 2.86 1.04
C GLU A 351 14.24 2.15 -0.24
N GLU A 352 13.74 0.96 -0.51
CA GLU A 352 14.12 0.18 -1.70
C GLU A 352 13.19 0.41 -2.91
N ILE A 353 12.00 0.94 -2.70
CA ILE A 353 10.98 1.13 -3.74
C ILE A 353 11.42 2.11 -4.84
N PHE A 354 12.36 2.99 -4.55
CA PHE A 354 12.97 3.89 -5.54
C PHE A 354 13.85 3.15 -6.57
N LEU A 355 14.02 1.84 -6.39
CA LEU A 355 14.68 0.96 -7.35
C LEU A 355 13.68 0.37 -8.37
N ILE A 356 12.40 0.47 -8.11
CA ILE A 356 11.27 0.07 -8.95
C ILE A 356 10.92 1.18 -9.94
#